data_a67d181fed2c1199bb296737b9bdfea2
#
_entry.id   a67d181fed2c1199bb296737b9bdfea2
#
_cell.length_a   1.000
_cell.length_b   1.000
_cell.length_c   1.000
_cell.angle_alpha   90.00
_cell.angle_beta   90.00
_cell.angle_gamma   90.00
#
_symmetry.space_group_name_H-M   'P 1'
#
loop_
_entity.id
_entity.type
_entity.pdbx_description
1 polymer ?
#
loop_
_entity_poly.entity_id
_entity_poly.type
_entity_poly.pdbx_seq_one_letter_code
_entity_poly.pdbx_strand_id
1 'polypeptide(L)'
;MTISRVTIFQLDWGQLSPIWHPVVVAVQTVSGQCGWGEAGIAYGTGAAGVVSVLKELAPRIIGRNAWDSNAIWEDFYEHTFWAKNPGSTMYAAISALDTAIWDLKARSIHQPLYQLLGGKLHSQLPAYASHIEYGWGPFSRYVTAPRDFARLAKRAVGQGYAAIKVDPITQERGQGLIANRRLLSPAQLDRYYQRVAAIRHAVGPDVRIIIDCHANLTRWSAQQLIQRLAPLGIDYYEELLPSIDPAQTVQLARATGTNLAVGEHLTGPQTYLPLIKDVAMVQPDLGNCGGITGAVKIAALAEANGVGLQLHVCGSSVATAAALQFEAACSSFVIHEEHEINLKDANYQSGRYHYQPVNGQYPVPDRPGIGQELSPAAIKHARITIIN
;
A
#
# COMPACT_ATOMS: atom_id res chain seq x y z
N MET A 1 7.21 -12.73 -26.21
CA MET A 1 7.61 -13.43 -24.96
C MET A 1 6.45 -14.31 -24.50
N THR A 2 6.47 -15.59 -24.85
CA THR A 2 5.36 -16.51 -24.51
C THR A 2 5.46 -16.94 -23.06
N ILE A 3 4.42 -16.69 -22.28
CA ILE A 3 4.30 -17.11 -20.89
C ILE A 3 4.10 -18.62 -20.85
N SER A 4 4.89 -19.33 -20.04
CA SER A 4 4.82 -20.79 -19.92
C SER A 4 4.49 -21.30 -18.53
N ARG A 5 4.64 -20.43 -17.50
CA ARG A 5 4.46 -20.85 -16.10
C ARG A 5 4.10 -19.67 -15.22
N VAL A 6 3.23 -19.92 -14.26
CA VAL A 6 3.00 -19.04 -13.10
C VAL A 6 3.30 -19.83 -11.83
N THR A 7 4.14 -19.27 -10.97
CA THR A 7 4.42 -19.85 -9.66
C THR A 7 3.87 -18.90 -8.59
N ILE A 8 3.05 -19.43 -7.68
CA ILE A 8 2.44 -18.70 -6.56
C ILE A 8 3.19 -19.08 -5.30
N PHE A 9 3.72 -18.09 -4.58
CA PHE A 9 4.40 -18.23 -3.30
C PHE A 9 3.53 -17.62 -2.22
N GLN A 10 2.95 -18.45 -1.37
CA GLN A 10 2.30 -17.99 -0.15
C GLN A 10 3.35 -18.04 0.96
N LEU A 11 3.82 -16.88 1.39
CA LEU A 11 4.83 -16.78 2.44
C LEU A 11 4.19 -17.05 3.80
N ASP A 12 4.85 -17.85 4.61
CA ASP A 12 4.44 -18.15 5.96
C ASP A 12 5.57 -17.75 6.92
N TRP A 13 5.35 -16.68 7.65
CA TRP A 13 6.30 -16.17 8.64
C TRP A 13 6.12 -16.84 10.02
N GLY A 14 5.15 -17.75 10.16
CA GLY A 14 4.90 -18.52 11.36
C GLY A 14 4.75 -17.64 12.62
N GLN A 15 5.56 -17.93 13.64
CA GLN A 15 5.51 -17.17 14.90
C GLN A 15 6.02 -15.72 14.81
N LEU A 16 6.76 -15.37 13.75
CA LEU A 16 7.29 -14.02 13.56
C LEU A 16 6.19 -13.01 13.25
N SER A 17 5.16 -13.43 12.50
CA SER A 17 3.97 -12.62 12.27
C SER A 17 2.78 -13.52 11.89
N PRO A 18 1.93 -13.90 12.86
CA PRO A 18 0.80 -14.80 12.61
C PRO A 18 -0.32 -14.18 11.75
N ILE A 19 -0.26 -12.89 11.49
CA ILE A 19 -1.26 -12.12 10.73
C ILE A 19 -0.71 -11.57 9.41
N TRP A 20 0.53 -11.91 9.05
CA TRP A 20 1.19 -11.40 7.84
C TRP A 20 1.47 -12.54 6.87
N HIS A 21 0.78 -12.56 5.75
CA HIS A 21 0.78 -13.67 4.78
C HIS A 21 0.94 -13.17 3.33
N PRO A 22 2.10 -12.61 2.94
CA PRO A 22 2.30 -12.15 1.58
C PRO A 22 2.07 -13.25 0.55
N VAL A 23 1.42 -12.90 -0.55
CA VAL A 23 1.22 -13.78 -1.71
C VAL A 23 1.92 -13.15 -2.90
N VAL A 24 3.04 -13.75 -3.28
CA VAL A 24 3.88 -13.30 -4.39
C VAL A 24 3.73 -14.24 -5.57
N VAL A 25 3.72 -13.71 -6.78
CA VAL A 25 3.71 -14.51 -8.01
C VAL A 25 4.96 -14.29 -8.83
N ALA A 26 5.41 -15.34 -9.50
CA ALA A 26 6.43 -15.27 -10.52
C ALA A 26 5.84 -15.74 -11.85
N VAL A 27 5.89 -14.89 -12.87
CA VAL A 27 5.47 -15.21 -14.25
C VAL A 27 6.70 -15.49 -15.08
N GLN A 28 6.79 -16.70 -15.65
CA GLN A 28 7.95 -17.16 -16.40
C GLN A 28 7.61 -17.43 -17.85
N THR A 29 8.53 -17.08 -18.76
CA THR A 29 8.44 -17.36 -20.20
C THR A 29 9.07 -18.70 -20.55
N VAL A 30 8.78 -19.18 -21.78
CA VAL A 30 9.42 -20.36 -22.39
C VAL A 30 10.96 -20.22 -22.42
N SER A 31 11.49 -18.99 -22.56
CA SER A 31 12.94 -18.72 -22.55
C SER A 31 13.54 -18.64 -21.13
N GLY A 32 12.74 -18.83 -20.09
CA GLY A 32 13.20 -18.81 -18.69
C GLY A 32 13.26 -17.43 -18.03
N GLN A 33 12.92 -16.34 -18.74
CA GLN A 33 12.82 -15.02 -18.14
C GLN A 33 11.66 -14.99 -17.14
N CYS A 34 11.84 -14.27 -16.04
CA CYS A 34 10.89 -14.26 -14.93
C CYS A 34 10.59 -12.83 -14.46
N GLY A 35 9.31 -12.53 -14.19
CA GLY A 35 8.87 -11.30 -13.56
C GLY A 35 8.07 -11.57 -12.29
N TRP A 36 8.08 -10.63 -11.34
CA TRP A 36 7.56 -10.76 -9.99
C TRP A 36 6.47 -9.73 -9.71
N GLY A 37 5.45 -10.14 -8.95
CA GLY A 37 4.40 -9.26 -8.48
C GLY A 37 3.79 -9.78 -7.18
N GLU A 38 3.08 -8.93 -6.47
CA GLU A 38 2.50 -9.25 -5.15
C GLU A 38 1.04 -8.83 -5.07
N ALA A 39 0.25 -9.61 -4.34
CA ALA A 39 -1.13 -9.30 -4.03
C ALA A 39 -1.23 -8.48 -2.73
N GLY A 40 -1.96 -7.38 -2.73
CA GLY A 40 -2.01 -6.38 -1.65
C GLY A 40 -2.77 -6.77 -0.38
N ILE A 41 -3.25 -8.02 -0.25
CA ILE A 41 -4.01 -8.47 0.92
C ILE A 41 -3.20 -9.38 1.84
N ALA A 42 -1.96 -8.99 2.12
CA ALA A 42 -1.03 -9.74 2.95
C ALA A 42 -1.39 -9.76 4.44
N TYR A 43 -2.12 -8.74 4.91
CA TYR A 43 -2.49 -8.58 6.31
C TYR A 43 -3.80 -9.29 6.65
N GLY A 44 -3.84 -10.00 7.79
CA GLY A 44 -5.06 -10.64 8.30
C GLY A 44 -5.51 -11.86 7.49
N THR A 45 -6.79 -11.87 7.12
CA THR A 45 -7.45 -13.00 6.44
C THR A 45 -7.74 -12.65 4.99
N GLY A 46 -7.04 -13.14 4.04
CA GLY A 46 -7.30 -12.87 2.61
C GLY A 46 -6.43 -13.73 1.71
N ALA A 47 -5.24 -14.06 2.19
CA ALA A 47 -4.22 -14.77 1.43
C ALA A 47 -4.72 -16.08 0.79
N ALA A 48 -5.46 -16.92 1.53
CA ALA A 48 -5.98 -18.18 1.00
C ALA A 48 -7.00 -17.96 -0.13
N GLY A 49 -7.84 -16.92 -0.01
CA GLY A 49 -8.80 -16.54 -1.03
C GLY A 49 -8.11 -16.11 -2.32
N VAL A 50 -7.11 -15.25 -2.21
CA VAL A 50 -6.37 -14.75 -3.39
C VAL A 50 -5.57 -15.86 -4.07
N VAL A 51 -4.98 -16.77 -3.31
CA VAL A 51 -4.31 -17.96 -3.88
C VAL A 51 -5.30 -18.80 -4.70
N SER A 52 -6.54 -18.96 -4.23
CA SER A 52 -7.57 -19.69 -4.97
C SER A 52 -7.94 -18.97 -6.27
N VAL A 53 -8.13 -17.66 -6.25
CA VAL A 53 -8.41 -16.87 -7.45
C VAL A 53 -7.22 -16.90 -8.43
N LEU A 54 -5.99 -16.79 -7.93
CA LEU A 54 -4.78 -16.90 -8.77
C LEU A 54 -4.71 -18.24 -9.50
N LYS A 55 -5.12 -19.35 -8.87
CA LYS A 55 -5.17 -20.68 -9.53
C LYS A 55 -6.15 -20.73 -10.71
N GLU A 56 -7.21 -19.92 -10.67
CA GLU A 56 -8.18 -19.83 -11.77
C GLU A 56 -7.76 -18.83 -12.85
N LEU A 57 -7.10 -17.72 -12.47
CA LEU A 57 -6.67 -16.70 -13.42
C LEU A 57 -5.37 -17.05 -14.14
N ALA A 58 -4.40 -17.68 -13.46
CA ALA A 58 -3.09 -17.98 -14.04
C ALA A 58 -3.14 -18.85 -15.32
N PRO A 59 -4.01 -19.87 -15.45
CA PRO A 59 -4.12 -20.63 -16.69
C PRO A 59 -4.50 -19.76 -17.91
N ARG A 60 -5.19 -18.64 -17.70
CA ARG A 60 -5.64 -17.74 -18.78
C ARG A 60 -4.50 -16.98 -19.45
N ILE A 61 -3.35 -16.87 -18.80
CA ILE A 61 -2.18 -16.18 -19.37
C ILE A 61 -1.14 -17.12 -19.94
N ILE A 62 -1.21 -18.42 -19.66
CA ILE A 62 -0.31 -19.42 -20.25
C ILE A 62 -0.48 -19.44 -21.77
N GLY A 63 0.63 -19.43 -22.48
CA GLY A 63 0.67 -19.35 -23.95
C GLY A 63 0.52 -17.93 -24.51
N ARG A 64 0.13 -16.95 -23.72
CA ARG A 64 -0.02 -15.54 -24.17
C ARG A 64 1.35 -14.84 -24.25
N ASN A 65 1.39 -13.80 -25.05
CA ASN A 65 2.55 -12.93 -25.11
C ASN A 65 2.53 -11.89 -23.99
N ALA A 66 3.56 -11.86 -23.15
CA ALA A 66 3.64 -10.92 -22.02
C ALA A 66 3.66 -9.43 -22.45
N TRP A 67 3.99 -9.11 -23.71
CA TRP A 67 3.90 -7.74 -24.21
C TRP A 67 2.46 -7.24 -24.35
N ASP A 68 1.48 -8.13 -24.45
CA ASP A 68 0.07 -7.80 -24.60
C ASP A 68 -0.61 -7.56 -23.24
N SER A 69 0.09 -6.88 -22.29
CA SER A 69 -0.37 -6.68 -20.91
C SER A 69 -1.76 -6.05 -20.82
N ASN A 70 -2.07 -5.05 -21.66
CA ASN A 70 -3.40 -4.44 -21.70
C ASN A 70 -4.48 -5.45 -22.13
N ALA A 71 -4.21 -6.25 -23.17
CA ALA A 71 -5.15 -7.26 -23.62
C ALA A 71 -5.36 -8.39 -22.58
N ILE A 72 -4.31 -8.71 -21.80
CA ILE A 72 -4.43 -9.64 -20.67
C ILE A 72 -5.28 -9.02 -19.55
N TRP A 73 -5.04 -7.76 -19.22
CA TRP A 73 -5.80 -7.06 -18.19
C TRP A 73 -7.28 -6.93 -18.55
N GLU A 74 -7.58 -6.55 -19.81
CA GLU A 74 -8.96 -6.48 -20.31
C GLU A 74 -9.64 -7.86 -20.32
N ASP A 75 -8.92 -8.94 -20.64
CA ASP A 75 -9.44 -10.30 -20.54
C ASP A 75 -9.85 -10.65 -19.11
N PHE A 76 -9.03 -10.30 -18.12
CA PHE A 76 -9.42 -10.47 -16.71
C PHE A 76 -10.66 -9.67 -16.34
N TYR A 77 -10.77 -8.43 -16.78
CA TYR A 77 -11.90 -7.57 -16.48
C TYR A 77 -13.17 -7.97 -17.24
N GLU A 78 -13.09 -8.17 -18.54
CA GLU A 78 -14.26 -8.39 -19.38
C GLU A 78 -14.78 -9.83 -19.35
N HIS A 79 -13.88 -10.81 -19.23
CA HIS A 79 -14.22 -12.23 -19.38
C HIS A 79 -14.19 -13.02 -18.06
N THR A 80 -14.07 -12.32 -16.90
CA THR A 80 -14.35 -12.90 -15.60
C THR A 80 -15.54 -12.19 -14.97
N PHE A 81 -16.57 -12.94 -14.63
CA PHE A 81 -17.84 -12.37 -14.14
C PHE A 81 -17.66 -11.45 -12.92
N TRP A 82 -16.81 -11.87 -11.96
CA TRP A 82 -16.62 -11.19 -10.70
C TRP A 82 -15.64 -10.01 -10.73
N ALA A 83 -14.84 -9.84 -11.77
CA ALA A 83 -13.93 -8.70 -11.88
C ALA A 83 -14.66 -7.36 -12.14
N LYS A 84 -15.92 -7.41 -12.63
CA LYS A 84 -16.77 -6.24 -12.84
C LYS A 84 -17.43 -5.74 -11.54
N ASN A 85 -17.41 -6.54 -10.49
CA ASN A 85 -17.84 -6.15 -9.17
C ASN A 85 -16.58 -5.94 -8.30
N PRO A 86 -16.19 -4.69 -8.02
CA PRO A 86 -14.93 -4.40 -7.33
C PRO A 86 -14.84 -5.16 -5.99
N GLY A 87 -13.77 -5.90 -5.81
CA GLY A 87 -13.52 -6.65 -4.59
C GLY A 87 -12.04 -7.02 -4.46
N SER A 88 -11.48 -6.80 -3.27
CA SER A 88 -10.05 -6.91 -3.01
C SER A 88 -9.46 -8.27 -3.41
N THR A 89 -10.15 -9.37 -3.17
CA THR A 89 -9.61 -10.71 -3.48
C THR A 89 -9.38 -10.93 -4.98
N MET A 90 -10.34 -10.52 -5.81
CA MET A 90 -10.23 -10.62 -7.28
C MET A 90 -9.16 -9.67 -7.80
N TYR A 91 -9.23 -8.41 -7.38
CA TYR A 91 -8.28 -7.38 -7.85
C TYR A 91 -6.86 -7.59 -7.34
N ALA A 92 -6.68 -8.15 -6.15
CA ALA A 92 -5.35 -8.51 -5.67
C ALA A 92 -4.69 -9.60 -6.54
N ALA A 93 -5.47 -10.59 -6.99
CA ALA A 93 -4.97 -11.61 -7.91
C ALA A 93 -4.61 -11.00 -9.29
N ILE A 94 -5.47 -10.15 -9.85
CA ILE A 94 -5.21 -9.42 -11.09
C ILE A 94 -3.94 -8.56 -10.94
N SER A 95 -3.83 -7.82 -9.85
CA SER A 95 -2.72 -6.91 -9.56
C SER A 95 -1.38 -7.63 -9.50
N ALA A 96 -1.34 -8.79 -8.84
CA ALA A 96 -0.14 -9.59 -8.74
C ALA A 96 0.34 -10.07 -10.11
N LEU A 97 -0.57 -10.60 -10.94
CA LEU A 97 -0.26 -11.07 -12.29
C LEU A 97 0.15 -9.91 -13.21
N ASP A 98 -0.56 -8.78 -13.16
CA ASP A 98 -0.26 -7.61 -13.98
C ASP A 98 1.13 -7.03 -13.63
N THR A 99 1.41 -6.82 -12.35
CA THR A 99 2.72 -6.32 -11.91
C THR A 99 3.85 -7.25 -12.32
N ALA A 100 3.65 -8.58 -12.20
CA ALA A 100 4.64 -9.56 -12.65
C ALA A 100 4.88 -9.51 -14.17
N ILE A 101 3.84 -9.29 -14.96
CA ILE A 101 3.95 -9.12 -16.42
C ILE A 101 4.72 -7.84 -16.76
N TRP A 102 4.45 -6.72 -16.07
CA TRP A 102 5.19 -5.48 -16.27
C TRP A 102 6.66 -5.60 -15.85
N ASP A 103 6.95 -6.27 -14.73
CA ASP A 103 8.32 -6.59 -14.31
C ASP A 103 9.05 -7.44 -15.37
N LEU A 104 8.37 -8.48 -15.88
CA LEU A 104 8.91 -9.35 -16.94
C LEU A 104 9.24 -8.56 -18.21
N LYS A 105 8.36 -7.66 -18.65
CA LYS A 105 8.60 -6.80 -19.83
C LYS A 105 9.86 -5.97 -19.65
N ALA A 106 9.97 -5.28 -18.51
CA ALA A 106 11.11 -4.42 -18.23
C ALA A 106 12.42 -5.22 -18.11
N ARG A 107 12.39 -6.37 -17.44
CA ARG A 107 13.54 -7.30 -17.37
C ARG A 107 13.98 -7.79 -18.75
N SER A 108 13.04 -8.06 -19.63
CA SER A 108 13.34 -8.61 -20.97
C SER A 108 14.15 -7.66 -21.85
N ILE A 109 14.07 -6.38 -21.59
CA ILE A 109 14.85 -5.33 -22.28
C ILE A 109 15.94 -4.73 -21.38
N HIS A 110 16.23 -5.36 -20.24
CA HIS A 110 17.25 -4.94 -19.29
C HIS A 110 17.08 -3.49 -18.78
N GLN A 111 15.84 -3.02 -18.65
CA GLN A 111 15.53 -1.69 -18.16
C GLN A 111 14.77 -1.74 -16.82
N PRO A 112 14.95 -0.75 -15.94
CA PRO A 112 14.07 -0.54 -14.79
C PRO A 112 12.63 -0.27 -15.24
N LEU A 113 11.64 -0.66 -14.41
CA LEU A 113 10.23 -0.51 -14.78
C LEU A 113 9.84 0.95 -15.05
N TYR A 114 10.39 1.92 -14.33
CA TYR A 114 10.08 3.34 -14.55
C TYR A 114 10.40 3.79 -15.99
N GLN A 115 11.33 3.15 -16.70
CA GLN A 115 11.63 3.49 -18.10
C GLN A 115 10.44 3.15 -19.02
N LEU A 116 9.72 2.07 -18.76
CA LEU A 116 8.51 1.71 -19.52
C LEU A 116 7.32 2.61 -19.17
N LEU A 117 7.39 3.31 -18.04
CA LEU A 117 6.36 4.23 -17.57
C LEU A 117 6.61 5.69 -17.99
N GLY A 118 7.61 5.94 -18.82
CA GLY A 118 7.90 7.27 -19.35
C GLY A 118 9.22 7.88 -18.85
N GLY A 119 9.95 7.18 -18.01
CA GLY A 119 11.24 7.63 -17.47
C GLY A 119 11.16 8.14 -16.04
N LYS A 120 12.33 8.41 -15.46
CA LYS A 120 12.49 8.84 -14.09
C LYS A 120 12.22 10.33 -13.92
N LEU A 121 11.16 10.71 -13.22
CA LEU A 121 10.88 12.08 -12.80
C LEU A 121 11.54 12.40 -11.45
N HIS A 122 11.62 11.40 -10.57
CA HIS A 122 12.14 11.52 -9.21
C HIS A 122 13.31 10.56 -9.03
N SER A 123 14.51 11.08 -8.73
CA SER A 123 15.70 10.25 -8.44
C SER A 123 15.76 9.79 -6.99
N GLN A 124 15.08 10.51 -6.12
CA GLN A 124 14.89 10.19 -4.70
C GLN A 124 13.44 10.42 -4.33
N LEU A 125 12.90 9.55 -3.49
CA LEU A 125 11.51 9.58 -3.05
C LEU A 125 11.49 9.90 -1.55
N PRO A 126 11.03 11.09 -1.14
CA PRO A 126 10.80 11.37 0.27
C PRO A 126 9.79 10.37 0.84
N ALA A 127 10.05 9.89 2.05
CA ALA A 127 9.19 8.93 2.72
C ALA A 127 8.68 9.44 4.06
N TYR A 128 7.51 8.98 4.48
CA TYR A 128 7.02 9.18 5.83
C TYR A 128 7.07 7.90 6.66
N ALA A 129 7.27 8.05 7.98
CA ALA A 129 7.25 6.94 8.91
C ALA A 129 5.81 6.54 9.22
N SER A 130 5.37 5.39 8.70
CA SER A 130 4.00 4.91 8.81
C SER A 130 3.82 3.97 9.99
N HIS A 131 2.73 4.17 10.75
CA HIS A 131 2.27 3.33 11.85
C HIS A 131 3.32 3.12 12.95
N ILE A 132 3.91 4.21 13.41
CA ILE A 132 4.93 4.16 14.46
C ILE A 132 4.42 3.50 15.75
N GLU A 133 3.11 3.54 16.03
CA GLU A 133 2.47 2.95 17.19
C GLU A 133 2.51 1.42 17.22
N TYR A 134 2.74 0.77 16.09
CA TYR A 134 2.91 -0.70 16.02
C TYR A 134 4.33 -1.16 16.34
N GLY A 135 5.22 -0.22 16.70
CA GLY A 135 6.60 -0.51 17.11
C GLY A 135 7.61 -0.17 16.04
N TRP A 136 7.92 1.11 15.89
CA TRP A 136 8.92 1.62 14.94
C TRP A 136 10.31 1.06 15.25
N GLY A 137 10.71 -0.03 14.55
CA GLY A 137 11.95 -0.77 14.72
C GLY A 137 11.79 -2.27 14.44
N PRO A 138 12.80 -3.10 14.77
CA PRO A 138 12.84 -4.50 14.35
C PRO A 138 11.80 -5.40 15.04
N PHE A 139 11.19 -4.93 16.14
CA PHE A 139 10.21 -5.71 16.89
C PHE A 139 8.84 -5.02 16.88
N SER A 140 7.78 -5.78 16.62
CA SER A 140 6.41 -5.31 16.76
C SER A 140 6.04 -5.17 18.24
N ARG A 141 5.65 -3.96 18.63
CA ARG A 141 5.18 -3.66 19.97
C ARG A 141 4.18 -2.52 19.95
N TYR A 142 2.92 -2.84 20.03
CA TYR A 142 1.86 -1.84 20.11
C TYR A 142 2.00 -0.95 21.34
N VAL A 143 1.82 0.35 21.12
CA VAL A 143 1.85 1.33 22.19
C VAL A 143 0.50 2.03 22.31
N THR A 144 0.13 2.39 23.57
CA THR A 144 -1.14 3.06 23.84
C THR A 144 -0.95 4.35 24.65
N ALA A 145 0.16 4.47 25.38
CA ALA A 145 0.43 5.64 26.22
C ALA A 145 1.00 6.80 25.38
N PRO A 146 0.53 8.05 25.59
CA PRO A 146 1.01 9.23 24.83
C PRO A 146 2.53 9.39 24.81
N ARG A 147 3.20 9.11 25.94
CA ARG A 147 4.68 9.17 26.03
C ARG A 147 5.39 8.23 25.06
N ASP A 148 4.79 7.08 24.75
CA ASP A 148 5.39 6.10 23.83
C ASP A 148 5.21 6.54 22.39
N PHE A 149 4.08 7.14 22.03
CA PHE A 149 3.89 7.79 20.73
C PHE A 149 4.95 8.88 20.51
N ALA A 150 5.15 9.76 21.50
CA ALA A 150 6.18 10.80 21.45
C ALA A 150 7.60 10.24 21.27
N ARG A 151 7.94 9.16 21.99
CA ARG A 151 9.25 8.52 21.92
C ARG A 151 9.50 7.91 20.55
N LEU A 152 8.52 7.22 19.96
CA LEU A 152 8.64 6.58 18.64
C LEU A 152 8.67 7.63 17.53
N ALA A 153 7.88 8.71 17.65
CA ALA A 153 7.93 9.84 16.75
C ALA A 153 9.33 10.50 16.71
N LYS A 154 9.92 10.80 17.90
CA LYS A 154 11.30 11.31 17.97
C LYS A 154 12.31 10.36 17.31
N ARG A 155 12.13 9.05 17.46
CA ARG A 155 13.01 8.07 16.82
C ARG A 155 12.93 8.17 15.30
N ALA A 156 11.71 8.23 14.73
CA ALA A 156 11.52 8.36 13.28
C ALA A 156 12.11 9.67 12.76
N VAL A 157 11.85 10.81 13.42
CA VAL A 157 12.45 12.10 13.05
C VAL A 157 13.97 12.08 13.14
N GLY A 158 14.53 11.43 14.17
CA GLY A 158 15.98 11.24 14.31
C GLY A 158 16.59 10.39 13.18
N GLN A 159 15.80 9.63 12.42
CA GLN A 159 16.19 8.89 11.21
C GLN A 159 16.00 9.69 9.92
N GLY A 160 15.58 10.96 10.02
CA GLY A 160 15.43 11.88 8.90
C GLY A 160 14.02 11.98 8.29
N TYR A 161 13.01 11.31 8.87
CA TYR A 161 11.63 11.45 8.38
C TYR A 161 11.04 12.79 8.74
N ALA A 162 10.54 13.53 7.75
CA ALA A 162 9.87 14.81 7.91
C ALA A 162 8.34 14.68 8.10
N ALA A 163 7.80 13.47 7.97
CA ALA A 163 6.39 13.17 8.14
C ALA A 163 6.19 11.85 8.89
N ILE A 164 5.11 11.77 9.68
CA ILE A 164 4.77 10.62 10.52
C ILE A 164 3.29 10.33 10.36
N LYS A 165 2.91 9.06 10.13
CA LYS A 165 1.54 8.57 10.14
C LYS A 165 1.28 7.74 11.40
N VAL A 166 0.12 7.97 12.02
CA VAL A 166 -0.34 7.22 13.19
C VAL A 166 -1.83 6.97 13.13
N ASP A 167 -2.23 5.84 13.68
CA ASP A 167 -3.62 5.58 14.03
C ASP A 167 -3.84 5.83 15.54
N PRO A 168 -4.42 6.97 15.92
CA PRO A 168 -4.62 7.29 17.33
C PRO A 168 -5.79 6.52 17.96
N ILE A 169 -6.65 5.90 17.13
CA ILE A 169 -7.85 5.19 17.59
C ILE A 169 -7.62 3.70 17.80
N THR A 170 -6.58 3.11 17.18
CA THR A 170 -6.29 1.69 17.37
C THR A 170 -5.85 1.39 18.79
N GLN A 171 -6.25 0.22 19.22
CA GLN A 171 -5.80 -0.46 20.44
C GLN A 171 -6.10 0.22 21.77
N GLU A 172 -7.26 -0.06 22.27
CA GLU A 172 -7.45 -0.15 23.70
C GLU A 172 -7.05 -1.56 24.15
N ARG A 173 -5.97 -1.64 24.93
CA ARG A 173 -5.41 -2.84 25.59
C ARG A 173 -6.00 -4.19 25.12
N GLY A 174 -5.40 -4.80 24.12
CA GLY A 174 -5.70 -6.18 23.71
C GLY A 174 -6.99 -6.40 22.91
N GLN A 175 -7.67 -5.36 22.46
CA GLN A 175 -8.93 -5.49 21.72
C GLN A 175 -8.82 -5.38 20.20
N GLY A 176 -7.62 -5.26 19.64
CA GLY A 176 -7.45 -5.15 18.19
C GLY A 176 -8.10 -3.89 17.57
N LEU A 177 -8.46 -3.95 16.30
CA LEU A 177 -9.13 -2.87 15.57
C LEU A 177 -10.54 -2.65 16.14
N ILE A 178 -10.84 -1.42 16.59
CA ILE A 178 -12.14 -1.06 17.16
C ILE A 178 -12.93 -0.26 16.13
N ALA A 179 -13.99 -0.87 15.60
CA ALA A 179 -14.95 -0.16 14.76
C ALA A 179 -15.81 0.78 15.62
N ASN A 180 -15.62 2.08 15.49
CA ASN A 180 -16.41 3.10 16.17
C ASN A 180 -17.67 3.45 15.36
N ARG A 181 -18.71 2.65 15.50
CA ARG A 181 -20.01 2.86 14.81
C ARG A 181 -20.91 3.89 15.49
N ARG A 182 -20.44 4.56 16.54
CA ARG A 182 -21.17 5.54 17.35
C ARG A 182 -20.39 6.84 17.41
N LEU A 183 -20.98 7.88 17.95
CA LEU A 183 -20.26 9.08 18.35
C LEU A 183 -19.16 8.72 19.36
N LEU A 184 -18.03 9.38 19.22
CA LEU A 184 -16.94 9.24 20.18
C LEU A 184 -17.33 9.93 21.49
N SER A 185 -17.08 9.27 22.62
CA SER A 185 -17.26 9.89 23.93
C SER A 185 -16.17 10.95 24.18
N PRO A 186 -16.41 11.92 25.04
CA PRO A 186 -15.39 12.91 25.44
C PRO A 186 -14.07 12.26 25.89
N ALA A 187 -14.15 11.15 26.65
CA ALA A 187 -12.98 10.43 27.12
C ALA A 187 -12.17 9.76 25.98
N GLN A 188 -12.84 9.27 24.92
CA GLN A 188 -12.15 8.75 23.74
C GLN A 188 -11.47 9.89 22.98
N LEU A 189 -12.18 10.98 22.70
CA LEU A 189 -11.64 12.15 22.03
C LEU A 189 -10.43 12.73 22.75
N ASP A 190 -10.49 12.83 24.10
CA ASP A 190 -9.36 13.30 24.90
C ASP A 190 -8.17 12.35 24.83
N ARG A 191 -8.39 11.04 24.85
CA ARG A 191 -7.33 10.04 24.73
C ARG A 191 -6.62 10.13 23.38
N TYR A 192 -7.38 10.23 22.30
CA TYR A 192 -6.83 10.34 20.93
C TYR A 192 -6.07 11.67 20.78
N TYR A 193 -6.64 12.76 21.29
CA TYR A 193 -5.98 14.05 21.33
C TYR A 193 -4.64 13.98 22.08
N GLN A 194 -4.60 13.38 23.28
CA GLN A 194 -3.37 13.28 24.08
C GLN A 194 -2.26 12.50 23.37
N ARG A 195 -2.59 11.44 22.63
CA ARG A 195 -1.63 10.69 21.83
C ARG A 195 -0.98 11.56 20.75
N VAL A 196 -1.79 12.26 19.96
CA VAL A 196 -1.33 13.12 18.86
C VAL A 196 -0.65 14.39 19.39
N ALA A 197 -1.18 14.99 20.45
CA ALA A 197 -0.56 16.16 21.11
C ALA A 197 0.84 15.83 21.65
N ALA A 198 1.02 14.64 22.22
CA ALA A 198 2.33 14.17 22.67
C ALA A 198 3.34 14.05 21.51
N ILE A 199 2.90 13.59 20.33
CA ILE A 199 3.72 13.59 19.12
C ILE A 199 4.09 15.03 18.76
N ARG A 200 3.11 15.90 18.55
CA ARG A 200 3.31 17.29 18.14
C ARG A 200 4.27 18.03 19.07
N HIS A 201 4.07 17.88 20.38
CA HIS A 201 4.99 18.46 21.37
C HIS A 201 6.42 17.90 21.26
N ALA A 202 6.55 16.63 20.93
CA ALA A 202 7.84 15.96 20.87
C ALA A 202 8.66 16.28 19.62
N VAL A 203 7.99 16.51 18.47
CA VAL A 203 8.65 16.66 17.16
C VAL A 203 8.64 18.10 16.64
N GLY A 204 7.91 19.03 17.30
CA GLY A 204 7.81 20.44 16.87
C GLY A 204 6.80 20.68 15.74
N PRO A 205 6.67 21.94 15.30
CA PRO A 205 5.66 22.35 14.32
C PRO A 205 5.96 21.91 12.89
N ASP A 206 7.22 21.72 12.53
CA ASP A 206 7.67 21.50 11.14
C ASP A 206 7.47 20.07 10.65
N VAL A 207 7.31 19.09 11.54
CA VAL A 207 7.06 17.70 11.18
C VAL A 207 5.59 17.52 10.81
N ARG A 208 5.33 17.00 9.62
CA ARG A 208 3.97 16.67 9.15
C ARG A 208 3.41 15.50 9.96
N ILE A 209 2.18 15.61 10.44
CA ILE A 209 1.47 14.52 11.15
C ILE A 209 0.28 14.12 10.31
N ILE A 210 0.21 12.84 9.99
CA ILE A 210 -0.84 12.18 9.22
C ILE A 210 -1.65 11.31 10.18
N ILE A 211 -2.97 11.36 10.08
CA ILE A 211 -3.87 10.53 10.88
C ILE A 211 -4.52 9.51 9.96
N ASP A 212 -4.35 8.25 10.29
CA ASP A 212 -5.01 7.13 9.64
C ASP A 212 -6.02 6.50 10.60
N CYS A 213 -7.15 6.04 10.10
CA CYS A 213 -8.18 5.40 10.93
C CYS A 213 -8.68 4.07 10.36
N HIS A 214 -8.07 3.53 9.30
CA HIS A 214 -8.37 2.22 8.72
C HIS A 214 -9.88 1.97 8.56
N ALA A 215 -10.61 2.96 8.06
CA ALA A 215 -12.06 2.91 7.81
C ALA A 215 -12.93 2.58 9.05
N ASN A 216 -12.44 2.87 10.26
CA ASN A 216 -13.13 2.48 11.52
C ASN A 216 -14.08 3.53 12.09
N LEU A 217 -14.30 4.65 11.40
CA LEU A 217 -15.19 5.71 11.89
C LEU A 217 -16.49 5.79 11.08
N THR A 218 -17.49 6.41 11.69
CA THR A 218 -18.66 6.95 10.97
C THR A 218 -18.36 8.39 10.56
N ARG A 219 -19.11 8.94 9.62
CA ARG A 219 -18.96 10.35 9.23
C ARG A 219 -19.01 11.32 10.43
N TRP A 220 -19.90 11.05 11.36
CA TRP A 220 -20.05 11.90 12.55
C TRP A 220 -18.91 11.78 13.54
N SER A 221 -18.41 10.57 13.79
CA SER A 221 -17.25 10.36 14.66
C SER A 221 -15.96 10.88 14.02
N ALA A 222 -15.83 10.78 12.70
CA ALA A 222 -14.73 11.37 11.95
C ALA A 222 -14.72 12.90 12.08
N GLN A 223 -15.89 13.54 11.93
CA GLN A 223 -16.01 14.99 12.10
C GLN A 223 -15.64 15.43 13.52
N GLN A 224 -16.07 14.69 14.55
CA GLN A 224 -15.65 14.95 15.94
C GLN A 224 -14.12 14.86 16.11
N LEU A 225 -13.50 13.82 15.56
CA LEU A 225 -12.05 13.62 15.63
C LEU A 225 -11.30 14.76 14.93
N ILE A 226 -11.69 15.11 13.70
CA ILE A 226 -11.10 16.22 12.93
C ILE A 226 -11.16 17.51 13.75
N GLN A 227 -12.33 17.86 14.27
CA GLN A 227 -12.50 19.06 15.09
C GLN A 227 -11.63 19.06 16.35
N ARG A 228 -11.52 17.89 17.01
CA ARG A 228 -10.72 17.75 18.23
C ARG A 228 -9.22 17.87 17.95
N LEU A 229 -8.75 17.36 16.82
CA LEU A 229 -7.34 17.38 16.43
C LEU A 229 -6.91 18.65 15.68
N ALA A 230 -7.84 19.49 15.23
CA ALA A 230 -7.56 20.69 14.45
C ALA A 230 -6.45 21.59 15.04
N PRO A 231 -6.37 21.84 16.38
CA PRO A 231 -5.32 22.66 16.95
C PRO A 231 -3.90 22.09 16.82
N LEU A 232 -3.78 20.81 16.45
CA LEU A 232 -2.49 20.11 16.35
C LEU A 232 -1.85 20.21 14.96
N GLY A 233 -2.51 20.84 13.98
CA GLY A 233 -1.96 21.04 12.64
C GLY A 233 -1.74 19.73 11.90
N ILE A 234 -2.80 18.95 11.72
CA ILE A 234 -2.77 17.69 10.97
C ILE A 234 -2.66 18.00 9.49
N ASP A 235 -1.78 17.29 8.80
CA ASP A 235 -1.51 17.49 7.38
C ASP A 235 -2.65 16.95 6.50
N TYR A 236 -3.00 15.69 6.69
CA TYR A 236 -4.19 15.07 6.10
C TYR A 236 -4.69 13.89 6.95
N TYR A 237 -5.92 13.46 6.64
CA TYR A 237 -6.55 12.31 7.27
C TYR A 237 -6.79 11.21 6.23
N GLU A 238 -6.35 10.00 6.54
CA GLU A 238 -6.39 8.82 5.69
C GLU A 238 -7.49 7.87 6.17
N GLU A 239 -8.22 7.29 5.23
CA GLU A 239 -9.20 6.21 5.42
C GLU A 239 -10.04 6.37 6.71
N LEU A 240 -10.66 7.55 6.89
CA LEU A 240 -11.53 7.76 8.06
C LEU A 240 -12.78 6.90 8.02
N LEU A 241 -13.34 6.67 6.83
CA LEU A 241 -14.64 6.03 6.60
C LEU A 241 -14.50 4.79 5.73
N PRO A 242 -15.39 3.78 5.90
CA PRO A 242 -15.49 2.67 4.97
C PRO A 242 -15.72 3.15 3.53
N SER A 243 -14.95 2.63 2.61
CA SER A 243 -14.99 2.98 1.18
C SER A 243 -16.23 2.50 0.43
N ILE A 244 -17.10 1.72 1.09
CA ILE A 244 -18.33 1.15 0.51
C ILE A 244 -19.35 2.22 0.10
N ASP A 245 -19.32 3.40 0.72
CA ASP A 245 -20.17 4.55 0.37
C ASP A 245 -19.30 5.80 0.18
N PRO A 246 -18.79 6.05 -1.03
CA PRO A 246 -17.93 7.19 -1.32
C PRO A 246 -18.63 8.53 -1.08
N ALA A 247 -19.98 8.60 -1.12
CA ALA A 247 -20.71 9.82 -0.84
C ALA A 247 -20.52 10.31 0.59
N GLN A 248 -20.29 9.42 1.56
CA GLN A 248 -20.00 9.81 2.94
C GLN A 248 -18.65 10.53 3.05
N THR A 249 -17.63 10.07 2.32
CA THR A 249 -16.32 10.72 2.27
C THR A 249 -16.41 12.10 1.62
N VAL A 250 -17.13 12.22 0.50
CA VAL A 250 -17.39 13.51 -0.16
C VAL A 250 -18.10 14.48 0.78
N GLN A 251 -19.15 14.02 1.47
CA GLN A 251 -19.88 14.85 2.45
C GLN A 251 -18.97 15.29 3.60
N LEU A 252 -18.08 14.42 4.11
CA LEU A 252 -17.13 14.75 5.16
C LEU A 252 -16.14 15.81 4.69
N ALA A 253 -15.54 15.63 3.50
CA ALA A 253 -14.60 16.57 2.91
C ALA A 253 -15.22 17.98 2.79
N ARG A 254 -16.41 18.08 2.21
CA ARG A 254 -17.12 19.35 2.05
C ARG A 254 -17.55 19.99 3.37
N ALA A 255 -17.94 19.18 4.35
CA ALA A 255 -18.39 19.69 5.64
C ALA A 255 -17.23 20.19 6.53
N THR A 256 -16.02 19.66 6.34
CA THR A 256 -14.88 19.99 7.21
C THR A 256 -13.83 20.85 6.53
N GLY A 257 -13.77 20.88 5.20
CA GLY A 257 -12.71 21.55 4.44
C GLY A 257 -11.31 20.95 4.70
N THR A 258 -11.26 19.70 5.19
CA THR A 258 -10.03 19.03 5.61
C THR A 258 -9.46 18.21 4.46
N ASN A 259 -8.14 18.13 4.38
CA ASN A 259 -7.45 17.26 3.43
C ASN A 259 -7.73 15.79 3.75
N LEU A 260 -8.46 15.10 2.90
CA LEU A 260 -8.70 13.67 3.00
C LEU A 260 -7.86 12.91 1.97
N ALA A 261 -7.38 11.75 2.37
CA ALA A 261 -6.68 10.79 1.52
C ALA A 261 -7.39 9.44 1.60
N VAL A 262 -7.58 8.78 0.45
CA VAL A 262 -8.30 7.50 0.36
C VAL A 262 -7.78 6.66 -0.79
N GLY A 263 -7.87 5.34 -0.67
CA GLY A 263 -7.57 4.52 -1.84
C GLY A 263 -7.08 3.10 -1.59
N GLU A 264 -6.56 2.77 -0.44
CA GLU A 264 -6.03 1.42 -0.15
C GLU A 264 -7.10 0.32 -0.30
N HIS A 265 -8.35 0.63 0.02
CA HIS A 265 -9.49 -0.27 -0.12
C HIS A 265 -10.17 -0.20 -1.50
N LEU A 266 -9.78 0.74 -2.36
CA LEU A 266 -10.39 0.91 -3.67
C LEU A 266 -9.74 0.00 -4.71
N THR A 267 -10.59 -0.60 -5.55
CA THR A 267 -10.15 -1.56 -6.57
C THR A 267 -10.56 -1.10 -7.96
N GLY A 268 -9.58 -0.94 -8.84
CA GLY A 268 -9.80 -0.45 -10.19
C GLY A 268 -10.04 1.05 -10.31
N PRO A 269 -9.73 1.67 -11.45
CA PRO A 269 -9.75 3.12 -11.63
C PRO A 269 -11.15 3.73 -11.49
N GLN A 270 -12.20 2.97 -11.78
CA GLN A 270 -13.60 3.44 -11.74
C GLN A 270 -14.05 3.83 -10.34
N THR A 271 -13.51 3.21 -9.30
CA THR A 271 -13.90 3.45 -7.91
C THR A 271 -13.41 4.80 -7.38
N TYR A 272 -12.43 5.42 -8.04
CA TYR A 272 -11.91 6.74 -7.70
C TYR A 272 -12.75 7.89 -8.27
N LEU A 273 -13.53 7.65 -9.35
CA LEU A 273 -14.31 8.68 -10.01
C LEU A 273 -15.27 9.47 -9.10
N PRO A 274 -15.99 8.84 -8.16
CA PRO A 274 -16.88 9.58 -7.26
C PRO A 274 -16.15 10.47 -6.24
N LEU A 275 -14.86 10.24 -6.00
CA LEU A 275 -14.07 10.84 -4.93
C LEU A 275 -13.08 11.89 -5.42
N ILE A 276 -12.58 11.75 -6.64
CA ILE A 276 -11.38 12.43 -7.14
C ILE A 276 -11.44 13.97 -7.05
N LYS A 277 -12.61 14.56 -7.06
CA LYS A 277 -12.78 16.02 -6.99
C LYS A 277 -12.90 16.58 -5.57
N ASP A 278 -13.03 15.70 -4.58
CA ASP A 278 -13.33 16.08 -3.20
C ASP A 278 -12.26 15.58 -2.20
N VAL A 279 -11.22 14.90 -2.69
CA VAL A 279 -10.09 14.43 -1.87
C VAL A 279 -8.81 15.17 -2.26
N ALA A 280 -7.92 15.36 -1.30
CA ALA A 280 -6.62 15.99 -1.54
C ALA A 280 -5.64 15.00 -2.20
N MET A 281 -5.83 13.70 -1.95
CA MET A 281 -4.91 12.66 -2.37
C MET A 281 -5.62 11.35 -2.60
N VAL A 282 -5.17 10.59 -3.60
CA VAL A 282 -5.55 9.19 -3.81
C VAL A 282 -4.39 8.27 -3.44
N GLN A 283 -4.71 7.14 -2.81
CA GLN A 283 -3.72 6.22 -2.24
C GLN A 283 -3.94 4.78 -2.74
N PRO A 284 -3.79 4.53 -4.06
CA PRO A 284 -3.92 3.17 -4.58
C PRO A 284 -2.82 2.26 -4.04
N ASP A 285 -3.17 1.00 -3.79
CA ASP A 285 -2.21 -0.07 -3.55
C ASP A 285 -1.95 -0.81 -4.88
N LEU A 286 -0.70 -0.91 -5.33
CA LEU A 286 -0.34 -1.63 -6.55
C LEU A 286 -0.77 -3.10 -6.51
N GLY A 287 -0.81 -3.69 -5.33
CA GLY A 287 -1.26 -5.06 -5.14
C GLY A 287 -2.79 -5.23 -5.10
N ASN A 288 -3.58 -4.14 -5.19
CA ASN A 288 -5.04 -4.18 -5.05
C ASN A 288 -5.81 -3.34 -6.09
N CYS A 289 -5.18 -2.37 -6.73
CA CYS A 289 -5.84 -1.44 -7.65
C CYS A 289 -5.93 -1.92 -9.11
N GLY A 290 -5.44 -3.11 -9.40
CA GLY A 290 -5.32 -3.68 -10.77
C GLY A 290 -3.89 -3.64 -11.31
N GLY A 291 -2.90 -3.65 -10.41
CA GLY A 291 -1.47 -3.66 -10.75
C GLY A 291 -0.97 -2.36 -11.35
N ILE A 292 0.11 -2.41 -12.06
CA ILE A 292 0.71 -1.27 -12.75
C ILE A 292 -0.26 -0.69 -13.79
N THR A 293 -0.95 -1.53 -14.56
CA THR A 293 -1.94 -1.09 -15.56
C THR A 293 -3.07 -0.29 -14.91
N GLY A 294 -3.60 -0.74 -13.77
CA GLY A 294 -4.61 -0.03 -13.00
C GLY A 294 -4.09 1.29 -12.43
N ALA A 295 -2.91 1.26 -11.84
CA ALA A 295 -2.27 2.42 -11.21
C ALA A 295 -1.95 3.53 -12.23
N VAL A 296 -1.51 3.21 -13.43
CA VAL A 296 -1.29 4.18 -14.53
C VAL A 296 -2.59 4.91 -14.87
N LYS A 297 -3.72 4.19 -14.95
CA LYS A 297 -5.05 4.79 -15.21
C LYS A 297 -5.48 5.72 -14.06
N ILE A 298 -5.22 5.31 -12.81
CA ILE A 298 -5.53 6.12 -11.62
C ILE A 298 -4.63 7.37 -11.55
N ALA A 299 -3.33 7.24 -11.84
CA ALA A 299 -2.41 8.36 -11.88
C ALA A 299 -2.81 9.41 -12.93
N ALA A 300 -3.20 8.98 -14.13
CA ALA A 300 -3.72 9.88 -15.17
C ALA A 300 -5.01 10.60 -14.72
N LEU A 301 -5.89 9.91 -13.99
CA LEU A 301 -7.09 10.52 -13.42
C LEU A 301 -6.75 11.55 -12.34
N ALA A 302 -5.80 11.25 -11.46
CA ALA A 302 -5.32 12.15 -10.42
C ALA A 302 -4.68 13.42 -11.03
N GLU A 303 -3.78 13.24 -11.98
CA GLU A 303 -3.12 14.35 -12.69
C GLU A 303 -4.12 15.26 -13.39
N ALA A 304 -5.08 14.69 -14.12
CA ALA A 304 -6.11 15.45 -14.83
C ALA A 304 -7.03 16.27 -13.90
N ASN A 305 -7.12 15.90 -12.61
CA ASN A 305 -7.92 16.60 -11.61
C ASN A 305 -7.07 17.42 -10.61
N GLY A 306 -5.75 17.48 -10.77
CA GLY A 306 -4.86 18.21 -9.87
C GLY A 306 -4.80 17.61 -8.46
N VAL A 307 -4.95 16.30 -8.34
CA VAL A 307 -4.95 15.54 -7.08
C VAL A 307 -3.62 14.83 -6.89
N GLY A 308 -3.09 14.83 -5.69
CA GLY A 308 -1.87 14.11 -5.35
C GLY A 308 -2.05 12.60 -5.37
N LEU A 309 -0.98 11.86 -5.67
CA LEU A 309 -0.95 10.41 -5.56
C LEU A 309 0.17 9.99 -4.60
N GLN A 310 -0.20 9.15 -3.67
CA GLN A 310 0.70 8.44 -2.78
C GLN A 310 0.29 6.97 -2.80
N LEU A 311 1.20 6.06 -3.01
CA LEU A 311 0.84 4.64 -2.92
C LEU A 311 0.68 4.22 -1.44
N HIS A 312 -0.36 3.41 -1.16
CA HIS A 312 -0.37 2.55 0.02
C HIS A 312 0.64 1.43 -0.20
N VAL A 313 1.58 1.24 0.73
CA VAL A 313 2.66 0.25 0.60
C VAL A 313 2.76 -0.59 1.87
N CYS A 314 1.92 -1.59 1.98
CA CYS A 314 1.91 -2.53 3.10
C CYS A 314 2.05 -3.97 2.59
N GLY A 315 3.24 -4.32 2.11
CA GLY A 315 3.55 -5.59 1.46
C GLY A 315 4.95 -6.11 1.81
N SER A 316 5.39 -7.14 1.09
CA SER A 316 6.78 -7.61 1.18
C SER A 316 7.73 -6.62 0.48
N SER A 317 9.01 -6.92 0.50
CA SER A 317 10.01 -6.16 -0.26
C SER A 317 9.75 -6.12 -1.78
N VAL A 318 8.92 -7.03 -2.32
CA VAL A 318 8.49 -7.01 -3.73
C VAL A 318 7.51 -5.87 -3.96
N ALA A 319 6.52 -5.68 -3.08
CA ALA A 319 5.58 -4.57 -3.15
C ALA A 319 6.29 -3.22 -3.01
N THR A 320 7.19 -3.08 -2.02
CA THR A 320 8.00 -1.86 -1.84
C THR A 320 8.79 -1.53 -3.11
N ALA A 321 9.47 -2.51 -3.71
CA ALA A 321 10.26 -2.27 -4.92
C ALA A 321 9.40 -1.86 -6.12
N ALA A 322 8.22 -2.47 -6.29
CA ALA A 322 7.27 -2.08 -7.34
C ALA A 322 6.78 -0.64 -7.14
N ALA A 323 6.47 -0.25 -5.90
CA ALA A 323 6.07 1.10 -5.55
C ALA A 323 7.15 2.13 -5.89
N LEU A 324 8.40 1.90 -5.49
CA LEU A 324 9.52 2.80 -5.79
C LEU A 324 9.70 3.03 -7.29
N GLN A 325 9.49 1.99 -8.11
CA GLN A 325 9.60 2.11 -9.56
C GLN A 325 8.43 2.91 -10.17
N PHE A 326 7.22 2.69 -9.68
CA PHE A 326 6.04 3.42 -10.16
C PHE A 326 6.10 4.91 -9.75
N GLU A 327 6.38 5.17 -8.48
CA GLU A 327 6.47 6.52 -7.92
C GLU A 327 7.57 7.35 -8.59
N ALA A 328 8.68 6.71 -8.97
CA ALA A 328 9.76 7.37 -9.68
C ALA A 328 9.33 7.99 -11.03
N ALA A 329 8.31 7.44 -11.67
CA ALA A 329 7.77 7.91 -12.95
C ALA A 329 6.42 8.66 -12.82
N CYS A 330 5.88 8.79 -11.62
CA CYS A 330 4.56 9.38 -11.38
C CYS A 330 4.64 10.89 -11.21
N SER A 331 3.99 11.65 -12.10
CA SER A 331 3.96 13.14 -12.05
C SER A 331 3.19 13.67 -10.83
N SER A 332 2.16 12.97 -10.39
CA SER A 332 1.33 13.34 -9.22
C SER A 332 1.87 12.80 -7.90
N PHE A 333 3.06 12.18 -7.89
CA PHE A 333 3.67 11.63 -6.67
C PHE A 333 3.87 12.70 -5.60
N VAL A 334 3.50 12.37 -4.35
CA VAL A 334 3.62 13.27 -3.20
C VAL A 334 4.69 12.79 -2.22
N ILE A 335 4.59 11.56 -1.74
CA ILE A 335 5.48 10.99 -0.72
C ILE A 335 5.34 9.46 -0.69
N HIS A 336 6.40 8.74 -0.39
CA HIS A 336 6.40 7.28 -0.26
C HIS A 336 5.99 6.83 1.13
N GLU A 337 5.26 5.73 1.23
CA GLU A 337 4.94 5.11 2.50
C GLU A 337 6.04 4.15 2.96
N GLU A 338 6.79 4.53 3.99
CA GLU A 338 7.63 3.57 4.72
C GLU A 338 6.84 2.95 5.86
N HIS A 339 6.19 1.83 5.57
CA HIS A 339 5.41 1.11 6.57
C HIS A 339 6.33 0.43 7.59
N GLU A 340 5.93 0.41 8.87
CA GLU A 340 6.71 -0.15 9.96
C GLU A 340 7.09 -1.64 9.75
N ILE A 341 6.30 -2.36 8.93
CA ILE A 341 6.56 -3.77 8.58
C ILE A 341 7.89 -3.94 7.85
N ASN A 342 8.35 -2.94 7.09
CA ASN A 342 9.62 -2.96 6.37
C ASN A 342 10.84 -2.95 7.30
N LEU A 343 10.63 -2.55 8.57
CA LEU A 343 11.65 -2.56 9.61
C LEU A 343 11.76 -3.93 10.32
N LYS A 344 10.89 -4.89 9.99
CA LYS A 344 10.91 -6.23 10.59
C LYS A 344 11.83 -7.14 9.81
N ASP A 345 12.64 -7.92 10.53
CA ASP A 345 13.63 -8.81 9.93
C ASP A 345 13.01 -9.78 8.90
N ALA A 346 11.82 -10.32 9.21
CA ALA A 346 11.15 -11.24 8.32
C ALA A 346 10.82 -10.57 6.96
N ASN A 347 10.32 -9.33 6.98
CA ASN A 347 10.01 -8.60 5.76
C ASN A 347 11.27 -8.17 5.02
N TYR A 348 12.25 -7.65 5.73
CA TYR A 348 13.55 -7.28 5.18
C TYR A 348 14.24 -8.45 4.46
N GLN A 349 14.16 -9.65 5.03
CA GLN A 349 14.73 -10.88 4.46
C GLN A 349 13.87 -11.49 3.34
N SER A 350 12.66 -10.98 3.09
CA SER A 350 11.80 -11.50 2.02
C SER A 350 12.38 -11.29 0.64
N GLY A 351 13.08 -10.18 0.43
CA GLY A 351 13.68 -9.83 -0.85
C GLY A 351 15.14 -10.23 -0.98
N ARG A 352 15.56 -10.40 -2.22
CA ARG A 352 16.95 -10.64 -2.56
C ARG A 352 17.82 -9.39 -2.40
N TYR A 353 17.23 -8.20 -2.63
CA TYR A 353 17.90 -6.92 -2.52
C TYR A 353 17.26 -6.10 -1.39
N HIS A 354 18.07 -5.34 -0.68
CA HIS A 354 17.65 -4.62 0.51
C HIS A 354 17.59 -3.13 0.21
N TYR A 355 16.37 -2.64 -0.09
CA TYR A 355 16.11 -1.23 -0.25
C TYR A 355 15.66 -0.66 1.08
N GLN A 356 16.34 0.39 1.52
CA GLN A 356 16.04 1.10 2.76
C GLN A 356 16.19 2.60 2.53
N PRO A 357 15.39 3.43 3.18
CA PRO A 357 15.53 4.87 3.07
C PRO A 357 16.78 5.35 3.81
N VAL A 358 17.40 6.38 3.26
CA VAL A 358 18.53 7.09 3.88
C VAL A 358 18.07 8.51 4.18
N ASN A 359 18.13 8.92 5.45
CA ASN A 359 17.63 10.22 5.89
C ASN A 359 16.19 10.50 5.44
N GLY A 360 15.30 9.52 5.62
CA GLY A 360 13.89 9.63 5.26
C GLY A 360 13.60 9.67 3.75
N GLN A 361 14.54 9.24 2.90
CA GLN A 361 14.38 9.23 1.44
C GLN A 361 14.88 7.91 0.85
N TYR A 362 14.14 7.37 -0.11
CA TYR A 362 14.57 6.22 -0.90
C TYR A 362 15.33 6.65 -2.15
N PRO A 363 16.56 6.15 -2.37
CA PRO A 363 17.15 6.19 -3.70
C PRO A 363 16.36 5.25 -4.63
N VAL A 364 16.01 5.71 -5.81
CA VAL A 364 15.28 4.88 -6.79
C VAL A 364 16.23 3.83 -7.37
N PRO A 365 15.91 2.53 -7.26
CA PRO A 365 16.77 1.46 -7.78
C PRO A 365 16.79 1.45 -9.33
N ASP A 366 17.97 1.27 -9.92
CA ASP A 366 18.18 1.19 -11.38
C ASP A 366 18.32 -0.25 -11.91
N ARG A 367 17.92 -1.25 -11.12
CA ARG A 367 17.92 -2.66 -11.55
C ARG A 367 16.79 -2.93 -12.55
N PRO A 368 16.97 -3.89 -13.49
CA PRO A 368 15.93 -4.26 -14.43
C PRO A 368 14.62 -4.71 -13.75
N GLY A 369 13.50 -4.37 -14.35
CA GLY A 369 12.16 -4.65 -13.82
C GLY A 369 11.83 -3.77 -12.62
N ILE A 370 11.11 -4.35 -11.65
CA ILE A 370 10.91 -3.71 -10.33
C ILE A 370 12.19 -3.69 -9.50
N GLY A 371 13.25 -4.38 -9.97
CA GLY A 371 14.52 -4.46 -9.28
C GLY A 371 14.55 -5.39 -8.08
N GLN A 372 13.54 -6.23 -7.89
CA GLN A 372 13.42 -7.13 -6.74
C GLN A 372 12.94 -8.53 -7.16
N GLU A 373 13.23 -9.51 -6.33
CA GLU A 373 12.73 -10.88 -6.39
C GLU A 373 12.73 -11.47 -4.97
N LEU A 374 12.00 -12.56 -4.77
CA LEU A 374 12.07 -13.25 -3.48
C LEU A 374 13.46 -13.80 -3.21
N SER A 375 13.88 -13.71 -1.97
CA SER A 375 15.14 -14.31 -1.51
C SER A 375 15.03 -15.84 -1.50
N PRO A 376 16.16 -16.56 -1.62
CA PRO A 376 16.18 -18.02 -1.45
C PRO A 376 15.61 -18.48 -0.10
N ALA A 377 15.81 -17.69 0.95
CA ALA A 377 15.24 -17.96 2.27
C ALA A 377 13.72 -17.87 2.28
N ALA A 378 13.15 -16.82 1.68
CA ALA A 378 11.70 -16.66 1.56
C ALA A 378 11.07 -17.79 0.73
N ILE A 379 11.68 -18.15 -0.40
CA ILE A 379 11.22 -19.25 -1.25
C ILE A 379 11.19 -20.57 -0.49
N LYS A 380 12.22 -20.85 0.33
CA LYS A 380 12.30 -22.08 1.14
C LYS A 380 11.15 -22.22 2.15
N HIS A 381 10.64 -21.10 2.66
CA HIS A 381 9.57 -21.08 3.66
C HIS A 381 8.19 -20.84 3.05
N ALA A 382 8.08 -20.70 1.73
CA ALA A 382 6.81 -20.49 1.04
C ALA A 382 6.07 -21.81 0.79
N ARG A 383 4.74 -21.74 0.82
CA ARG A 383 3.90 -22.76 0.17
C ARG A 383 3.83 -22.44 -1.32
N ILE A 384 4.27 -23.37 -2.15
CA ILE A 384 4.43 -23.14 -3.60
C ILE A 384 3.31 -23.87 -4.37
N THR A 385 2.68 -23.15 -5.29
CA THR A 385 1.79 -23.71 -6.30
C THR A 385 2.34 -23.36 -7.69
N ILE A 386 2.45 -24.34 -8.58
CA ILE A 386 2.95 -24.16 -9.94
C ILE A 386 1.81 -24.44 -10.93
N ILE A 387 1.67 -23.57 -11.92
CA ILE A 387 0.68 -23.66 -13.01
C ILE A 387 1.47 -23.53 -14.32
N ASN A 388 1.35 -24.58 -15.15
CA ASN A 388 2.03 -24.67 -16.46
C ASN A 388 1.02 -24.63 -17.60
#